data_4237a5a7759291a60ec8595f3518ce30
#
_entry.id   4237a5a7759291a60ec8595f3518ce30
#
_cell.length_a   1.000
_cell.length_b   1.000
_cell.length_c   1.000
_cell.angle_alpha   90.00
_cell.angle_beta   90.00
_cell.angle_gamma   90.00
#
_symmetry.space_group_name_H-M   'P 1'
#
loop_
_entity.id
_entity.type
_entity.pdbx_description
1 polymer ?
#
loop_
_entity_poly.entity_id
_entity_poly.type
_entity_poly.pdbx_seq_one_letter_code
_entity_poly.pdbx_strand_id
1 'polypeptide(L)'
;MPQQDDFDRGVKNRRAVLGDAWVDQSLDNTTEFNAEFQSLITRYAWHDIWGRPGLDHTTRRLLVLGMTMGLARWEEFELHCRA
;
A
#
# COMPACT_ATOMS: atom_id res chain seq x y z
N MET A 1 7.41 12.21 -16.21
CA MET A 1 8.57 11.60 -15.53
C MET A 1 8.23 10.20 -15.07
N PRO A 2 9.09 9.21 -15.34
CA PRO A 2 8.79 7.82 -14.93
C PRO A 2 8.52 7.67 -13.42
N GLN A 3 9.25 8.38 -12.56
CA GLN A 3 9.03 8.32 -11.12
C GLN A 3 7.66 8.87 -10.71
N GLN A 4 7.21 9.92 -11.38
CA GLN A 4 5.88 10.49 -11.10
C GLN A 4 4.79 9.54 -11.56
N ASP A 5 4.95 8.90 -12.71
CA ASP A 5 3.99 7.91 -13.20
C ASP A 5 3.89 6.72 -12.25
N ASP A 6 5.04 6.23 -11.76
CA ASP A 6 5.08 5.13 -10.81
C ASP A 6 4.40 5.50 -9.51
N PHE A 7 4.61 6.74 -9.04
CA PHE A 7 3.95 7.25 -7.85
C PHE A 7 2.43 7.29 -8.04
N ASP A 8 1.97 7.83 -9.16
CA ASP A 8 0.53 7.97 -9.43
C ASP A 8 -0.15 6.60 -9.52
N ARG A 9 0.48 5.63 -10.18
CA ARG A 9 -0.01 4.26 -10.25
C ARG A 9 -0.01 3.59 -8.88
N GLY A 10 1.02 3.85 -8.09
CA GLY A 10 1.11 3.35 -6.73
C GLY A 10 -0.02 3.88 -5.84
N VAL A 11 -0.31 5.17 -5.93
CA VAL A 11 -1.44 5.77 -5.21
C VAL A 11 -2.75 5.12 -5.62
N LYS A 12 -2.95 4.91 -6.92
CA LYS A 12 -4.16 4.26 -7.43
C LYS A 12 -4.32 2.86 -6.84
N ASN A 13 -3.25 2.05 -6.84
CA ASN A 13 -3.28 0.71 -6.30
C ASN A 13 -3.52 0.71 -4.80
N ARG A 14 -2.86 1.61 -4.08
CA ARG A 14 -3.04 1.76 -2.64
C ARG A 14 -4.48 2.10 -2.30
N ARG A 15 -5.11 3.00 -3.06
CA ARG A 15 -6.52 3.35 -2.88
C ARG A 15 -7.44 2.17 -3.15
N ALA A 16 -7.14 1.39 -4.18
CA ALA A 16 -7.94 0.21 -4.51
C ALA A 16 -7.89 -0.84 -3.40
N VAL A 17 -6.75 -0.99 -2.73
CA VAL A 17 -6.56 -2.01 -1.70
C VAL A 17 -7.02 -1.53 -0.32
N LEU A 18 -6.67 -0.30 0.07
CA LEU A 18 -6.88 0.20 1.43
C LEU A 18 -8.09 1.14 1.56
N GLY A 19 -8.60 1.67 0.44
CA GLY A 19 -9.69 2.62 0.44
C GLY A 19 -9.21 4.07 0.48
N ASP A 20 -10.04 4.96 -0.08
CA ASP A 20 -9.68 6.37 -0.25
C ASP A 20 -9.48 7.08 1.09
N ALA A 21 -10.36 6.82 2.06
CA ALA A 21 -10.30 7.51 3.36
C ALA A 21 -8.98 7.24 4.08
N TRP A 22 -8.53 5.99 4.09
CA TRP A 22 -7.26 5.65 4.72
C TRP A 22 -6.08 6.30 4.01
N VAL A 23 -6.07 6.24 2.66
CA VAL A 23 -4.96 6.81 1.89
C VAL A 23 -4.92 8.33 2.03
N ASP A 24 -6.08 8.99 2.01
CA ASP A 24 -6.14 10.43 2.20
C ASP A 24 -5.59 10.83 3.57
N GLN A 25 -5.97 10.11 4.62
CA GLN A 25 -5.45 10.35 5.97
C GLN A 25 -3.94 10.15 6.02
N SER A 26 -3.45 9.09 5.39
CA SER A 26 -2.01 8.80 5.35
C SER A 26 -1.24 9.89 4.61
N LEU A 27 -1.76 10.36 3.48
CA LEU A 27 -1.13 11.44 2.72
C LEU A 27 -1.17 12.78 3.46
N ASP A 28 -2.30 13.07 4.13
CA ASP A 28 -2.43 14.30 4.94
C ASP A 28 -1.47 14.31 6.12
N ASN A 29 -1.11 13.14 6.63
CA ASN A 29 -0.16 13.00 7.73
C ASN A 29 1.30 12.96 7.26
N THR A 30 1.55 13.16 5.96
CA THR A 30 2.91 13.20 5.43
C THR A 30 3.65 14.41 5.99
N THR A 31 4.83 14.16 6.54
CA THR A 31 5.70 15.21 7.07
C THR A 31 6.97 15.27 6.23
N GLU A 32 7.73 16.37 6.41
CA GLU A 32 9.03 16.50 5.77
C GLU A 32 9.95 15.32 6.13
N PHE A 33 9.82 14.79 7.34
CA PHE A 33 10.61 13.65 7.81
C PHE A 33 10.29 12.37 7.05
N ASN A 34 9.01 12.08 6.77
CA ASN A 34 8.61 10.80 6.19
C ASN A 34 8.25 10.88 4.69
N ALA A 35 8.35 12.06 4.07
CA ALA A 35 7.92 12.25 2.68
C ALA A 35 8.67 11.34 1.70
N GLU A 36 9.98 11.21 1.85
CA GLU A 36 10.78 10.36 0.96
C GLU A 36 10.44 8.89 1.15
N PHE A 37 10.24 8.46 2.39
CA PHE A 37 9.86 7.08 2.68
C PHE A 37 8.47 6.77 2.12
N GLN A 38 7.50 7.67 2.27
CA GLN A 38 6.18 7.52 1.69
C GLN A 38 6.24 7.41 0.17
N SER A 39 7.06 8.23 -0.47
CA SER A 39 7.25 8.18 -1.90
C SER A 39 7.87 6.86 -2.35
N LEU A 40 8.89 6.37 -1.65
CA LEU A 40 9.53 5.09 -1.93
C LEU A 40 8.53 3.94 -1.81
N ILE A 41 7.78 3.88 -0.72
CA ILE A 41 6.79 2.83 -0.49
C ILE A 41 5.68 2.87 -1.53
N THR A 42 5.22 4.06 -1.91
CA THR A 42 4.18 4.19 -2.94
C THR A 42 4.68 3.68 -4.29
N ARG A 43 5.91 4.03 -4.69
CA ARG A 43 6.47 3.59 -5.97
C ARG A 43 6.87 2.13 -5.95
N TYR A 44 7.46 1.65 -4.86
CA TYR A 44 7.96 0.29 -4.79
C TYR A 44 6.87 -0.70 -4.43
N ALA A 45 6.26 -0.55 -3.26
CA ALA A 45 5.29 -1.53 -2.79
C ALA A 45 3.97 -1.43 -3.56
N TRP A 46 3.39 -0.25 -3.65
CA TRP A 46 2.06 -0.11 -4.22
C TRP A 46 2.05 -0.11 -5.73
N HIS A 47 3.09 0.40 -6.38
CA HIS A 47 3.17 0.31 -7.83
C HIS A 47 3.83 -0.98 -8.28
N ASP A 48 5.08 -1.23 -7.84
CA ASP A 48 5.88 -2.32 -8.40
C ASP A 48 5.42 -3.70 -7.91
N ILE A 49 5.01 -3.82 -6.65
CA ILE A 49 4.60 -5.10 -6.08
C ILE A 49 3.10 -5.32 -6.24
N TRP A 50 2.27 -4.42 -5.71
CA TRP A 50 0.82 -4.58 -5.78
C TRP A 50 0.24 -4.38 -7.16
N GLY A 51 0.96 -3.69 -8.05
CA GLY A 51 0.56 -3.49 -9.42
C GLY A 51 1.03 -4.57 -10.38
N ARG A 52 1.80 -5.57 -9.92
CA ARG A 52 2.27 -6.64 -10.79
C ARG A 52 1.15 -7.52 -11.29
N PRO A 53 1.22 -7.95 -12.56
CA PRO A 53 0.33 -8.99 -13.04
C PRO A 53 0.66 -10.33 -12.39
N GLY A 54 -0.26 -11.29 -12.49
CA GLY A 54 -0.05 -12.63 -11.99
C GLY A 54 -0.92 -12.96 -10.79
N LEU A 55 -0.95 -12.09 -9.77
CA LEU A 55 -1.84 -12.22 -8.62
C LEU A 55 -2.75 -11.01 -8.54
N ASP A 56 -4.04 -11.22 -8.33
CA ASP A 56 -4.97 -10.12 -8.11
C ASP A 56 -4.83 -9.55 -6.70
N HIS A 57 -5.48 -8.42 -6.44
CA HIS A 57 -5.40 -7.75 -5.14
C HIS A 57 -5.98 -8.60 -4.02
N THR A 58 -7.04 -9.36 -4.28
CA THR A 58 -7.65 -10.23 -3.27
C THR A 58 -6.68 -11.33 -2.84
N THR A 59 -6.02 -11.97 -3.80
CA THR A 59 -5.04 -13.02 -3.49
C THR A 59 -3.86 -12.46 -2.71
N ARG A 60 -3.33 -11.29 -3.12
CA ARG A 60 -2.25 -10.64 -2.40
C ARG A 60 -2.65 -10.29 -0.98
N ARG A 61 -3.87 -9.81 -0.78
CA ARG A 61 -4.41 -9.49 0.54
C ARG A 61 -4.48 -10.73 1.43
N LEU A 62 -4.95 -11.86 0.90
CA LEU A 62 -4.99 -13.10 1.66
C LEU A 62 -3.60 -13.54 2.11
N LEU A 63 -2.60 -13.40 1.23
CA LEU A 63 -1.21 -13.69 1.59
C LEU A 63 -0.71 -12.75 2.70
N VAL A 64 -1.00 -11.46 2.60
CA VAL A 64 -0.62 -10.47 3.61
C VAL A 64 -1.30 -10.78 4.94
N LEU A 65 -2.58 -11.14 4.93
CA LEU A 65 -3.29 -11.52 6.16
C LEU A 65 -2.64 -12.73 6.81
N GLY A 66 -2.29 -13.75 6.02
CA GLY A 66 -1.61 -14.94 6.53
C GLY A 66 -0.24 -14.61 7.13
N MET A 67 0.56 -13.82 6.42
CA MET A 67 1.89 -13.45 6.88
C MET A 67 1.86 -12.58 8.14
N THR A 68 1.00 -11.57 8.18
CA THR A 68 0.90 -10.66 9.32
C THR A 68 0.36 -11.37 10.55
N MET A 69 -0.58 -12.30 10.38
CA MET A 69 -1.07 -13.15 11.46
C MET A 69 0.03 -14.06 11.99
N GLY A 70 0.77 -14.72 11.11
CA GLY A 70 1.87 -15.61 11.47
C GLY A 70 3.00 -14.91 12.20
N LEU A 71 3.25 -13.63 11.86
CA LEU A 71 4.29 -12.81 12.48
C LEU A 71 3.78 -11.98 13.66
N ALA A 72 2.50 -12.12 14.01
CA ALA A 72 1.84 -11.33 15.05
C ALA A 72 1.91 -9.81 14.79
N ARG A 73 1.87 -9.40 13.52
CA ARG A 73 1.86 -8.00 13.12
C ARG A 73 0.42 -7.51 13.06
N TRP A 74 -0.20 -7.33 14.23
CA TRP A 74 -1.64 -7.14 14.35
C TRP A 74 -2.13 -5.79 13.79
N GLU A 75 -1.30 -4.75 13.79
CA GLU A 75 -1.69 -3.47 13.21
C GLU A 75 -1.90 -3.60 11.70
N GLU A 76 -0.95 -4.21 11.01
CA GLU A 76 -1.05 -4.44 9.56
C GLU A 76 -2.15 -5.46 9.24
N PHE A 77 -2.30 -6.49 10.07
CA PHE A 77 -3.38 -7.46 9.91
C PHE A 77 -4.73 -6.77 9.97
N GLU A 78 -4.96 -5.93 10.98
CA GLU A 78 -6.22 -5.22 11.15
C GLU A 78 -6.48 -4.28 9.97
N LEU A 79 -5.47 -3.56 9.52
CA LEU A 79 -5.58 -2.65 8.37
C LEU A 79 -6.08 -3.38 7.14
N HIS A 80 -5.46 -4.51 6.80
CA HIS A 80 -5.83 -5.26 5.60
C HIS A 80 -7.14 -6.02 5.76
N CYS A 81 -7.52 -6.37 6.98
CA CYS A 81 -8.82 -6.96 7.26
C CYS A 81 -9.97 -5.99 7.02
N ARG A 82 -9.77 -4.72 7.41
CA ARG A 82 -10.80 -3.69 7.25
C ARG A 82 -10.96 -3.22 5.82
N ALA A 83 -9.91 -3.29 5.05
CA ALA A 83 -9.90 -2.77 3.68
C ALA A 83 -10.74 -3.59 2.69
#